data_18f238df0cf79a5b32b64269d823ab04
#
_entry.id   18f238df0cf79a5b32b64269d823ab04
#
_cell.length_a   1.000
_cell.length_b   1.000
_cell.length_c   1.000
_cell.angle_alpha   90.00
_cell.angle_beta   90.00
_cell.angle_gamma   90.00
#
_symmetry.space_group_name_H-M   'P 1'
#
loop_
_entity.id
_entity.type
_entity.pdbx_description
1 polymer ?
#
loop_
_entity_poly.entity_id
_entity_poly.type
_entity_poly.pdbx_seq_one_letter_code
_entity_poly.pdbx_strand_id
1 'polypeptide(L)'
;MAHVRRDSRSHRRATLRVSVRASDPARRVAGGIAFDGAEVSGGGAFLPSELLLEVGDRLDLLFALPDGRQVQTQARVVRASRGGADEPSGIGVEFIDIASDDRAAIERLLP
;
A
#
# COMPACT_ATOMS: atom_id res chain seq x y z
N MET A 1 6.02 -13.31 -27.53
CA MET A 1 5.64 -14.05 -26.33
C MET A 1 6.08 -13.40 -25.06
N ALA A 2 7.26 -12.81 -25.03
CA ALA A 2 7.73 -12.17 -23.82
C ALA A 2 6.81 -11.04 -23.35
N HIS A 3 6.10 -10.44 -24.25
CA HIS A 3 5.23 -9.32 -23.89
C HIS A 3 4.01 -9.72 -23.04
N VAL A 4 3.77 -11.02 -22.93
CA VAL A 4 2.68 -11.45 -22.05
C VAL A 4 2.92 -10.98 -20.62
N ARG A 5 4.17 -10.98 -20.21
CA ARG A 5 4.49 -10.52 -18.87
C ARG A 5 4.25 -9.03 -18.69
N ARG A 6 4.39 -8.27 -19.76
CA ARG A 6 4.11 -6.85 -19.69
C ARG A 6 2.64 -6.59 -19.46
N ASP A 7 1.81 -7.44 -20.03
CA ASP A 7 0.38 -7.31 -19.79
C ASP A 7 0.08 -7.49 -18.31
N SER A 8 0.75 -8.43 -17.68
CA SER A 8 0.56 -8.61 -16.24
C SER A 8 0.97 -7.39 -15.48
N ARG A 9 2.05 -6.73 -15.89
CA ARG A 9 2.47 -5.52 -15.22
C ARG A 9 1.45 -4.41 -15.38
N SER A 10 0.81 -4.35 -16.52
CA SER A 10 -0.25 -3.37 -16.72
C SER A 10 -1.37 -3.55 -15.73
N HIS A 11 -1.73 -4.79 -15.45
CA HIS A 11 -2.78 -5.06 -14.49
C HIS A 11 -2.38 -4.58 -13.09
N ARG A 12 -1.11 -4.69 -12.76
CA ARG A 12 -0.66 -4.25 -11.46
C ARG A 12 -0.72 -2.75 -11.26
N ARG A 13 -0.90 -2.01 -12.34
CA ARG A 13 -1.01 -0.56 -12.25
C ARG A 13 -2.40 -0.09 -11.87
N ALA A 14 -3.35 -1.00 -11.81
CA ALA A 14 -4.69 -0.63 -11.37
C ALA A 14 -4.65 -0.44 -9.86
N THR A 15 -4.62 0.82 -9.45
CA THR A 15 -4.57 1.18 -8.05
C THR A 15 -5.49 2.36 -7.80
N LEU A 16 -5.82 2.56 -6.53
CA LEU A 16 -6.54 3.74 -6.07
C LEU A 16 -5.54 4.63 -5.34
N ARG A 17 -5.60 5.91 -5.62
CA ARG A 17 -4.77 6.87 -4.90
C ARG A 17 -5.56 7.39 -3.72
N VAL A 18 -5.05 7.18 -2.52
CA VAL A 18 -5.72 7.58 -1.29
C VAL A 18 -4.68 8.05 -0.29
N SER A 19 -5.14 8.69 0.77
CA SER A 19 -4.29 9.01 1.91
C SER A 19 -4.38 7.86 2.89
N VAL A 20 -3.25 7.39 3.36
CA VAL A 20 -3.16 6.26 4.29
C VAL A 20 -2.49 6.73 5.56
N ARG A 21 -3.07 6.37 6.70
CA ARG A 21 -2.43 6.59 7.98
C ARG A 21 -1.85 5.26 8.45
N ALA A 22 -0.57 5.28 8.78
CA ALA A 22 0.13 4.08 9.22
C ALA A 22 0.62 4.25 10.64
N SER A 23 0.51 3.21 11.43
CA SER A 23 1.02 3.16 12.80
C SER A 23 1.95 1.98 12.94
N ASP A 24 2.95 2.12 13.77
CA ASP A 24 3.88 1.06 14.04
C ASP A 24 3.44 0.32 15.30
N PRO A 25 3.00 -0.95 15.18
CA PRO A 25 2.56 -1.68 16.37
C PRO A 25 3.68 -1.89 17.38
N ALA A 26 4.94 -1.82 16.97
CA ALA A 26 6.07 -1.90 17.90
C ALA A 26 6.35 -0.57 18.56
N ARG A 27 5.63 0.47 18.19
CA ARG A 27 5.75 1.80 18.80
C ARG A 27 7.12 2.44 18.66
N ARG A 28 7.81 2.10 17.60
CA ARG A 28 9.09 2.74 17.31
C ARG A 28 8.89 4.17 16.83
N VAL A 29 7.71 4.46 16.31
CA VAL A 29 7.33 5.79 15.88
C VAL A 29 6.09 6.18 16.64
N ALA A 30 6.13 7.33 17.32
CA ALA A 30 5.00 7.79 18.11
C ALA A 30 3.90 8.29 17.19
N GLY A 31 2.66 7.88 17.47
CA GLY A 31 1.51 8.30 16.69
C GLY A 31 1.49 7.67 15.31
N GLY A 32 0.63 8.16 14.46
CA GLY A 32 0.52 7.68 13.11
C GLY A 32 1.26 8.58 12.13
N ILE A 33 1.59 8.03 10.99
CA ILE A 33 2.19 8.78 9.90
C ILE A 33 1.21 8.77 8.74
N ALA A 34 0.96 9.96 8.19
CA ALA A 34 0.07 10.08 7.05
C ALA A 34 0.89 10.02 5.76
N PHE A 35 0.45 9.21 4.83
CA PHE A 35 1.04 9.09 3.51
C PHE A 35 0.01 9.58 2.49
N ASP A 36 0.26 10.74 1.93
CA ASP A 36 -0.59 11.26 0.88
C ASP A 36 -0.16 10.67 -0.46
N GLY A 37 -1.14 10.35 -1.29
CA GLY A 37 -0.81 9.81 -2.60
C GLY A 37 -0.38 8.36 -2.57
N ALA A 38 -0.76 7.62 -1.54
CA ALA A 38 -0.53 6.19 -1.51
C ALA A 38 -1.37 5.52 -2.59
N GLU A 39 -0.85 4.44 -3.15
CA GLU A 39 -1.55 3.70 -4.19
C GLU A 39 -1.92 2.33 -3.64
N VAL A 40 -3.21 2.03 -3.65
CA VAL A 40 -3.75 0.86 -2.97
C VAL A 40 -4.40 -0.06 -3.99
N SER A 41 -4.17 -1.36 -3.82
CA SER A 41 -4.82 -2.41 -4.60
C SER A 41 -5.45 -3.39 -3.63
N GLY A 42 -6.01 -4.46 -4.16
CA GLY A 42 -6.63 -5.47 -3.29
C GLY A 42 -5.64 -6.23 -2.41
N GLY A 43 -4.38 -6.29 -2.80
CA GLY A 43 -3.39 -7.07 -2.07
C GLY A 43 -2.39 -6.27 -1.26
N GLY A 44 -2.30 -4.97 -1.49
CA GLY A 44 -1.31 -4.18 -0.80
C GLY A 44 -1.30 -2.74 -1.24
N ALA A 45 -0.24 -2.03 -0.88
CA ALA A 45 -0.15 -0.60 -1.15
C ALA A 45 1.30 -0.19 -1.34
N PHE A 46 1.47 0.91 -2.07
CA PHE A 46 2.74 1.62 -2.13
C PHE A 46 2.58 2.93 -1.39
N LEU A 47 3.45 3.16 -0.40
CA LEU A 47 3.41 4.33 0.46
C LEU A 47 4.62 5.20 0.12
N PRO A 48 4.42 6.33 -0.58
CA PRO A 48 5.54 7.21 -0.91
C PRO A 48 6.12 7.76 0.39
N SER A 49 7.41 7.58 0.58
CA SER A 49 8.01 7.96 1.84
C SER A 49 9.52 7.93 1.73
N GLU A 50 10.17 8.74 2.56
CA GLU A 50 11.60 8.64 2.74
C GLU A 50 11.96 7.97 4.05
N LEU A 51 10.97 7.49 4.76
CA LEU A 51 11.22 6.70 5.95
C LEU A 51 11.87 5.39 5.58
N LEU A 52 12.83 5.00 6.38
CA LEU A 52 13.54 3.75 6.17
C LEU A 52 12.92 2.70 7.08
N LEU A 53 11.99 1.94 6.52
CA LEU A 53 11.47 0.77 7.18
C LEU A 53 12.10 -0.45 6.51
N GLU A 54 12.17 -1.52 7.27
CA GLU A 54 12.83 -2.72 6.76
C GLU A 54 11.81 -3.73 6.29
N VAL A 55 12.18 -4.49 5.29
CA VAL A 55 11.37 -5.61 4.83
C VAL A 55 11.10 -6.51 6.02
N GLY A 56 9.83 -6.87 6.19
CA GLY A 56 9.38 -7.65 7.33
C GLY A 56 8.74 -6.83 8.43
N ASP A 57 8.96 -5.52 8.46
CA ASP A 57 8.30 -4.68 9.45
C ASP A 57 6.81 -4.70 9.25
N ARG A 58 6.08 -4.58 10.36
CA ARG A 58 4.62 -4.57 10.33
C ARG A 58 4.09 -3.18 10.61
N LEU A 59 2.98 -2.88 9.98
CA LEU A 59 2.29 -1.61 10.14
C LEU A 59 0.80 -1.87 10.26
N ASP A 60 0.12 -1.01 11.01
CA ASP A 60 -1.33 -0.95 11.00
C ASP A 60 -1.74 0.18 10.08
N LEU A 61 -2.60 -0.10 9.13
CA LEU A 61 -3.02 0.87 8.13
C LEU A 61 -4.49 1.21 8.29
N LEU A 62 -4.80 2.49 8.08
CA LEU A 62 -6.16 2.98 8.07
C LEU A 62 -6.31 3.95 6.92
N PHE A 63 -7.29 3.73 6.06
CA PHE A 63 -7.53 4.63 4.95
C PHE A 63 -9.00 4.59 4.55
N ALA A 64 -9.43 5.65 3.88
CA ALA A 64 -10.80 5.75 3.38
C ALA A 64 -10.80 5.58 1.88
N LEU A 65 -11.74 4.79 1.38
CA LEU A 65 -11.94 4.63 -0.06
C LEU A 65 -12.73 5.82 -0.59
N PRO A 66 -12.69 6.06 -1.91
CA PRO A 66 -13.42 7.20 -2.47
C PRO A 66 -14.90 7.22 -2.16
N ASP A 67 -15.52 6.06 -1.90
CA ASP A 67 -16.95 6.00 -1.55
C ASP A 67 -17.20 6.21 -0.06
N GLY A 68 -16.16 6.50 0.72
CA GLY A 68 -16.30 6.78 2.13
C GLY A 68 -16.10 5.58 3.05
N ARG A 69 -15.98 4.39 2.51
CA ARG A 69 -15.74 3.20 3.32
C ARG A 69 -14.35 3.27 3.94
N GLN A 70 -14.27 3.02 5.23
CA GLN A 70 -12.98 2.98 5.91
C GLN A 70 -12.45 1.56 5.94
N VAL A 71 -11.16 1.41 5.67
CA VAL A 71 -10.47 0.13 5.68
C VAL A 71 -9.38 0.19 6.73
N GLN A 72 -9.33 -0.84 7.56
CA GLN A 72 -8.30 -0.98 8.58
C GLN A 72 -7.72 -2.37 8.44
N THR A 73 -6.40 -2.45 8.32
CA THR A 73 -5.75 -3.73 8.14
C THR A 73 -4.31 -3.65 8.58
N GLN A 74 -3.74 -4.79 8.89
CA GLN A 74 -2.31 -4.89 9.10
C GLN A 74 -1.62 -5.10 7.76
N ALA A 75 -0.36 -4.70 7.71
CA ALA A 75 0.44 -4.87 6.51
C ALA A 75 1.87 -5.18 6.90
N ARG A 76 2.59 -5.77 5.98
CA ARG A 76 3.99 -6.11 6.16
C ARG A 76 4.79 -5.48 5.04
N VAL A 77 5.92 -4.86 5.38
CA VAL A 77 6.81 -4.29 4.37
C VAL A 77 7.45 -5.42 3.59
N VAL A 78 7.26 -5.41 2.29
CA VAL A 78 7.86 -6.41 1.41
C VAL A 78 8.90 -5.81 0.49
N ARG A 79 8.96 -4.47 0.45
CA ARG A 79 9.91 -3.80 -0.42
C ARG A 79 10.14 -2.40 0.11
N ALA A 80 11.37 -1.95 0.07
CA ALA A 80 11.70 -0.58 0.43
C ALA A 80 12.61 -0.02 -0.66
N SER A 81 12.27 1.16 -1.15
CA SER A 81 13.02 1.82 -2.21
C SER A 81 13.46 3.19 -1.73
N ARG A 82 14.74 3.48 -1.93
CA ARG A 82 15.27 4.79 -1.58
C ARG A 82 15.14 5.79 -2.70
N GLY A 83 14.53 5.36 -3.79
CA GLY A 83 14.43 6.20 -4.94
C GLY A 83 15.67 6.11 -5.80
N GLY A 84 15.58 6.66 -6.97
CA GLY A 84 16.66 6.68 -7.93
C GLY A 84 16.12 7.25 -9.21
N ALA A 85 16.88 7.07 -10.29
CA ALA A 85 16.50 7.66 -11.57
C ALA A 85 15.15 7.13 -12.05
N ASP A 86 14.88 5.84 -11.78
CA ASP A 86 13.70 5.18 -12.33
C ASP A 86 12.74 4.66 -11.28
N GLU A 87 13.01 4.91 -10.01
CA GLU A 87 12.17 4.39 -8.93
C GLU A 87 11.79 5.48 -7.95
N PRO A 88 10.52 5.58 -7.61
CA PRO A 88 10.15 6.49 -6.53
C PRO A 88 10.61 5.96 -5.19
N SER A 89 10.87 6.87 -4.28
CA SER A 89 11.17 6.54 -2.91
C SER A 89 9.88 6.11 -2.22
N GLY A 90 9.91 4.98 -1.54
CA GLY A 90 8.72 4.53 -0.83
C GLY A 90 8.81 3.12 -0.35
N ILE A 91 7.69 2.66 0.18
CA ILE A 91 7.56 1.37 0.83
C ILE A 91 6.42 0.61 0.18
N GLY A 92 6.72 -0.59 -0.30
CA GLY A 92 5.68 -1.50 -0.75
C GLY A 92 5.28 -2.40 0.39
N VAL A 93 3.98 -2.51 0.64
CA VAL A 93 3.47 -3.35 1.71
C VAL A 93 2.43 -4.30 1.17
N GLU A 94 2.33 -5.43 1.83
CA GLU A 94 1.35 -6.46 1.52
C GLU A 94 0.37 -6.50 2.68
N PHE A 95 -0.92 -6.52 2.40
CA PHE A 95 -1.93 -6.61 3.45
C PHE A 95 -1.89 -7.97 4.10
N ILE A 96 -2.04 -7.99 5.42
CA ILE A 96 -2.13 -9.21 6.21
C ILE A 96 -3.54 -9.27 6.78
N ASP A 97 -4.26 -10.34 6.46
CA ASP A 97 -5.60 -10.57 7.01
C ASP A 97 -6.59 -9.45 6.72
N ILE A 98 -6.49 -8.84 5.55
CA ILE A 98 -7.51 -7.87 5.18
C ILE A 98 -8.86 -8.60 5.08
N ALA A 99 -9.91 -7.97 5.60
CA ALA A 99 -11.24 -8.54 5.51
C ALA A 99 -11.64 -8.68 4.04
N SER A 100 -12.27 -9.79 3.71
CA SER A 100 -12.62 -10.06 2.31
C SER A 100 -13.58 -9.01 1.77
N ASP A 101 -14.47 -8.47 2.61
CA ASP A 101 -15.37 -7.40 2.18
C ASP A 101 -14.59 -6.13 1.85
N ASP A 102 -13.55 -5.83 2.61
CA ASP A 102 -12.72 -4.67 2.34
C ASP A 102 -11.94 -4.85 1.05
N ARG A 103 -11.38 -6.04 0.84
CA ARG A 103 -10.67 -6.31 -0.41
C ARG A 103 -11.60 -6.17 -1.60
N ALA A 104 -12.81 -6.73 -1.49
CA ALA A 104 -13.77 -6.64 -2.57
C ALA A 104 -14.16 -5.19 -2.85
N ALA A 105 -14.30 -4.39 -1.79
CA ALA A 105 -14.63 -2.97 -1.96
C ALA A 105 -13.53 -2.24 -2.70
N ILE A 106 -12.27 -2.53 -2.39
CA ILE A 106 -11.15 -1.93 -3.10
C ILE A 106 -11.20 -2.32 -4.57
N GLU A 107 -11.38 -3.62 -4.82
CA GLU A 107 -11.33 -4.13 -6.19
C GLU A 107 -12.44 -3.58 -7.06
N ARG A 108 -13.62 -3.33 -6.48
CA ARG A 108 -14.72 -2.74 -7.23
C ARG A 108 -14.43 -1.31 -7.68
N LEU A 109 -13.56 -0.61 -6.97
CA LEU A 109 -13.25 0.79 -7.26
C LEU A 109 -12.02 0.95 -8.14
N LEU A 110 -11.31 -0.13 -8.42
CA LEU A 110 -10.14 -0.04 -9.28
C LEU A 110 -10.54 0.28 -10.71
N PRO A 111 -9.77 1.13 -11.39
CA PRO A 111 -10.08 1.49 -12.77
C PRO A 111 -9.95 0.33 -13.73
#